data_3bdfe9d002b28221695e1a1b9d70ccf3
#
_entry.id   3bdfe9d002b28221695e1a1b9d70ccf3
#
_cell.length_a   1.000
_cell.length_b   1.000
_cell.length_c   1.000
_cell.angle_alpha   90.00
_cell.angle_beta   90.00
_cell.angle_gamma   90.00
#
_symmetry.space_group_name_H-M   'P 1'
#
loop_
_entity.id
_entity.type
_entity.pdbx_description
1 polymer ?
#
loop_
_entity_poly.entity_id
_entity_poly.type
_entity_poly.pdbx_seq_one_letter_code
_entity_poly.pdbx_strand_id
1 'polypeptide(L)'
;AGHTVDEDLILELQLELETVDWLLIAAALIGLYAILLLPLKDSEEWKSRGISVGSILGIPLAIFFRTTRGLDLLDKLARPKLFWRLVASAGIPLVVLSMAYFLMLVLLMTFFMIQEPPEPSSYNEPRNILLIPGLNEYIPFIWGWIALFVTLLVHEFAHGILSRVEGVRVKSMGIVTVLIAPIAAFVEPDDEELFGSKDRPPLVNKRARIRILSAGVISNFIVAAAAMALFFGPVIGAISPVDRLIVVDVEENSEAQEDGYAMGMVLMQANGRDVSSLDRKSVV
;
A
#
# COMPACT_ATOMS: atom_id res chain seq x y z
N ALA A 1 -21.94 3.67 46.29
CA ALA A 1 -22.31 3.75 44.87
C ALA A 1 -22.06 5.17 44.35
N GLY A 2 -20.93 5.81 44.66
CA GLY A 2 -20.63 7.16 44.30
C GLY A 2 -19.17 7.41 43.83
N HIS A 3 -18.34 6.37 43.82
CA HIS A 3 -16.90 6.55 43.55
C HIS A 3 -16.42 6.11 42.15
N THR A 4 -17.21 5.36 41.41
CA THR A 4 -16.75 4.82 40.10
C THR A 4 -16.85 5.83 38.95
N VAL A 5 -17.81 6.76 39.00
CA VAL A 5 -18.00 7.74 37.90
C VAL A 5 -16.89 8.80 37.84
N ASP A 6 -16.30 9.15 39.00
CA ASP A 6 -15.22 10.16 39.07
C ASP A 6 -13.87 9.58 38.61
N GLU A 7 -13.59 8.31 38.84
CA GLU A 7 -12.35 7.64 38.42
C GLU A 7 -12.32 7.41 36.93
N ASP A 8 -13.43 6.99 36.34
CA ASP A 8 -13.53 6.82 34.87
C ASP A 8 -13.39 8.16 34.13
N LEU A 9 -14.00 9.23 34.66
CA LEU A 9 -13.88 10.58 34.09
C LEU A 9 -12.44 11.11 34.19
N ILE A 10 -11.75 10.85 35.28
CA ILE A 10 -10.35 11.26 35.46
C ILE A 10 -9.44 10.50 34.49
N LEU A 11 -9.68 9.20 34.29
CA LEU A 11 -8.93 8.39 33.36
C LEU A 11 -9.13 8.86 31.90
N GLU A 12 -10.38 9.17 31.54
CA GLU A 12 -10.73 9.69 30.21
C GLU A 12 -10.08 11.04 29.96
N LEU A 13 -10.11 11.96 30.93
CA LEU A 13 -9.42 13.25 30.86
C LEU A 13 -7.90 13.13 30.79
N GLN A 14 -7.31 12.16 31.49
CA GLN A 14 -5.86 11.88 31.41
C GLN A 14 -5.48 11.34 30.03
N LEU A 15 -6.25 10.43 29.45
CA LEU A 15 -6.04 9.93 28.09
C LEU A 15 -6.20 11.03 27.03
N GLU A 16 -7.18 11.90 27.19
CA GLU A 16 -7.34 13.06 26.30
C GLU A 16 -6.15 14.03 26.40
N LEU A 17 -5.66 14.32 27.60
CA LEU A 17 -4.50 15.20 27.80
C LEU A 17 -3.23 14.59 27.20
N GLU A 18 -2.99 13.28 27.42
CA GLU A 18 -1.84 12.60 26.80
C GLU A 18 -1.90 12.61 25.27
N THR A 19 -3.08 12.41 24.69
CA THR A 19 -3.24 12.45 23.22
C THR A 19 -3.02 13.86 22.66
N VAL A 20 -3.45 14.90 23.35
CA VAL A 20 -3.18 16.30 22.97
C VAL A 20 -1.70 16.61 23.00
N ASP A 21 -0.97 16.13 24.01
CA ASP A 21 0.48 16.32 24.12
C ASP A 21 1.23 15.66 22.97
N TRP A 22 0.89 14.43 22.61
CA TRP A 22 1.47 13.73 21.45
C TRP A 22 1.19 14.43 20.13
N LEU A 23 -0.01 14.99 19.94
CA LEU A 23 -0.37 15.75 18.75
C LEU A 23 0.43 17.05 18.65
N LEU A 24 0.63 17.76 19.77
CA LEU A 24 1.45 18.96 19.81
C LEU A 24 2.91 18.67 19.52
N ILE A 25 3.45 17.59 20.08
CA ILE A 25 4.83 17.13 19.80
C ILE A 25 4.98 16.79 18.32
N ALA A 26 4.05 16.02 17.74
CA ALA A 26 4.06 15.67 16.33
C ALA A 26 3.97 16.92 15.43
N ALA A 27 3.10 17.85 15.75
CA ALA A 27 2.97 19.12 15.03
C ALA A 27 4.25 19.96 15.11
N ALA A 28 4.89 20.01 16.28
CA ALA A 28 6.15 20.71 16.47
C ALA A 28 7.31 20.06 15.67
N LEU A 29 7.37 18.73 15.63
CA LEU A 29 8.37 18.00 14.84
C LEU A 29 8.14 18.20 13.33
N ILE A 30 6.91 18.15 12.87
CA ILE A 30 6.56 18.44 11.47
C ILE A 30 6.92 19.89 11.12
N GLY A 31 6.60 20.83 12.00
CA GLY A 31 6.96 22.23 11.84
C GLY A 31 8.48 22.46 11.78
N LEU A 32 9.22 21.83 12.68
CA LEU A 32 10.67 21.89 12.68
C LEU A 32 11.26 21.31 11.38
N TYR A 33 10.75 20.15 10.95
CA TYR A 33 11.16 19.53 9.69
C TYR A 33 10.88 20.43 8.49
N ALA A 34 9.68 21.04 8.44
CA ALA A 34 9.33 21.99 7.40
C ALA A 34 10.27 23.21 7.37
N ILE A 35 10.62 23.77 8.55
CA ILE A 35 11.56 24.88 8.67
C ILE A 35 12.95 24.48 8.15
N LEU A 36 13.41 23.28 8.48
CA LEU A 36 14.70 22.77 7.99
C LEU A 36 14.74 22.59 6.47
N LEU A 37 13.58 22.37 5.84
CA LEU A 37 13.47 22.24 4.38
C LEU A 37 13.37 23.60 3.64
N LEU A 38 13.02 24.69 4.32
CA LEU A 38 12.87 26.02 3.68
C LEU A 38 14.13 26.47 2.93
N PRO A 39 15.36 26.37 3.47
CA PRO A 39 16.57 26.76 2.74
C PRO A 39 16.83 25.92 1.49
N LEU A 40 16.37 24.67 1.48
CA LEU A 40 16.55 23.74 0.37
C LEU A 40 15.56 24.02 -0.79
N LYS A 41 14.38 24.61 -0.49
CA LYS A 41 13.30 24.82 -1.45
C LYS A 41 13.73 25.68 -2.63
N ASP A 42 14.48 26.75 -2.39
CA ASP A 42 14.87 27.73 -3.40
C ASP A 42 16.34 27.62 -3.82
N SER A 43 17.07 26.63 -3.27
CA SER A 43 18.49 26.44 -3.56
C SER A 43 18.74 25.88 -4.95
N GLU A 44 19.34 26.64 -5.83
CA GLU A 44 19.72 26.23 -7.18
C GLU A 44 20.83 25.13 -7.15
N GLU A 45 21.67 25.12 -6.13
CA GLU A 45 22.69 24.07 -5.94
C GLU A 45 22.05 22.69 -5.75
N TRP A 46 21.01 22.57 -4.92
CA TRP A 46 20.30 21.31 -4.71
C TRP A 46 19.51 20.90 -5.93
N LYS A 47 18.86 21.84 -6.60
CA LYS A 47 18.12 21.57 -7.86
C LYS A 47 19.05 21.05 -8.95
N SER A 48 20.27 21.60 -9.08
CA SER A 48 21.25 21.13 -10.05
C SER A 48 21.72 19.69 -9.78
N ARG A 49 21.68 19.26 -8.52
CA ARG A 49 21.97 17.88 -8.10
C ARG A 49 20.75 16.94 -8.23
N GLY A 50 19.62 17.45 -8.72
CA GLY A 50 18.38 16.70 -8.87
C GLY A 50 17.54 16.59 -7.60
N ILE A 51 17.81 17.43 -6.59
CA ILE A 51 17.07 17.46 -5.33
C ILE A 51 16.19 18.71 -5.29
N SER A 52 14.90 18.53 -5.05
CA SER A 52 13.98 19.65 -4.90
C SER A 52 12.97 19.37 -3.79
N VAL A 53 12.47 20.42 -3.17
CA VAL A 53 11.49 20.34 -2.09
C VAL A 53 10.11 20.64 -2.64
N GLY A 54 9.17 19.73 -2.40
CA GLY A 54 7.75 19.90 -2.69
C GLY A 54 6.96 20.25 -1.46
N SER A 55 5.83 20.92 -1.67
CA SER A 55 4.92 21.27 -0.59
C SER A 55 3.66 20.41 -0.63
N ILE A 56 3.26 19.89 0.52
CA ILE A 56 1.99 19.20 0.75
C ILE A 56 1.12 20.17 1.57
N LEU A 57 -0.06 20.51 1.09
CA LEU A 57 -0.94 21.52 1.69
C LEU A 57 -0.24 22.87 1.97
N GLY A 58 0.73 23.24 1.13
CA GLY A 58 1.51 24.48 1.29
C GLY A 58 2.72 24.38 2.22
N ILE A 59 2.86 23.28 2.97
CA ILE A 59 3.96 23.03 3.89
C ILE A 59 5.06 22.23 3.17
N PRO A 60 6.34 22.65 3.20
CA PRO A 60 7.44 21.93 2.57
C PRO A 60 7.74 20.65 3.35
N LEU A 61 7.28 19.51 2.85
CA LEU A 61 7.40 18.22 3.54
C LEU A 61 8.02 17.13 2.67
N ALA A 62 7.96 17.27 1.35
CA ALA A 62 8.41 16.25 0.42
C ALA A 62 9.76 16.61 -0.18
N ILE A 63 10.69 15.66 -0.23
CA ILE A 63 11.96 15.80 -0.94
C ILE A 63 11.90 14.91 -2.18
N PHE A 64 12.12 15.52 -3.34
CA PHE A 64 12.19 14.84 -4.63
C PHE A 64 13.64 14.60 -5.00
N PHE A 65 14.01 13.35 -5.18
CA PHE A 65 15.29 12.93 -5.70
C PHE A 65 15.12 12.57 -7.18
N ARG A 66 15.52 13.46 -8.08
CA ARG A 66 15.44 13.29 -9.54
C ARG A 66 16.74 12.74 -10.10
N THR A 67 16.64 11.82 -11.02
CA THR A 67 17.80 11.29 -11.75
C THR A 67 17.45 11.02 -13.21
N THR A 68 18.45 11.17 -14.06
CA THR A 68 18.40 10.69 -15.44
C THR A 68 19.08 9.33 -15.58
N ARG A 69 19.79 8.88 -14.53
CA ARG A 69 20.37 7.53 -14.49
C ARG A 69 19.24 6.50 -14.45
N GLY A 70 19.30 5.54 -15.37
CA GLY A 70 18.24 4.52 -15.51
C GLY A 70 17.26 4.78 -16.65
N LEU A 71 17.28 5.95 -17.30
CA LEU A 71 16.50 6.17 -18.52
C LEU A 71 16.91 5.19 -19.61
N ASP A 72 18.20 4.82 -19.69
CA ASP A 72 18.71 3.77 -20.59
C ASP A 72 18.05 2.41 -20.34
N LEU A 73 17.68 2.13 -19.08
CA LEU A 73 16.93 0.91 -18.74
C LEU A 73 15.52 0.97 -19.31
N LEU A 74 14.84 2.13 -19.21
CA LEU A 74 13.53 2.32 -19.82
C LEU A 74 13.62 2.14 -21.34
N ASP A 75 14.66 2.68 -21.99
CA ASP A 75 14.88 2.54 -23.43
C ASP A 75 15.10 1.07 -23.83
N LYS A 76 15.83 0.31 -23.03
CA LYS A 76 16.02 -1.14 -23.25
C LYS A 76 14.72 -1.91 -23.08
N LEU A 77 13.95 -1.63 -22.01
CA LEU A 77 12.68 -2.27 -21.75
C LEU A 77 11.61 -1.91 -22.77
N ALA A 78 11.64 -0.70 -23.32
CA ALA A 78 10.71 -0.22 -24.34
C ALA A 78 10.95 -0.82 -25.75
N ARG A 79 12.06 -1.55 -25.98
CA ARG A 79 12.40 -2.10 -27.31
C ARG A 79 11.28 -2.94 -27.93
N PRO A 80 10.62 -3.88 -27.23
CA PRO A 80 9.54 -4.66 -27.81
C PRO A 80 8.23 -3.85 -27.89
N LYS A 81 8.22 -2.78 -28.73
CA LYS A 81 7.10 -1.83 -28.83
C LYS A 81 5.76 -2.48 -29.11
N LEU A 82 5.72 -3.48 -29.97
CA LEU A 82 4.47 -4.18 -30.33
C LEU A 82 3.91 -4.92 -29.10
N PHE A 83 4.75 -5.60 -28.35
CA PHE A 83 4.35 -6.31 -27.13
C PHE A 83 3.69 -5.34 -26.14
N TRP A 84 4.36 -4.23 -25.82
CA TRP A 84 3.85 -3.25 -24.88
C TRP A 84 2.55 -2.59 -25.33
N ARG A 85 2.44 -2.28 -26.64
CA ARG A 85 1.21 -1.74 -27.23
C ARG A 85 0.04 -2.73 -27.14
N LEU A 86 0.30 -4.01 -27.36
CA LEU A 86 -0.74 -5.05 -27.25
C LEU A 86 -1.18 -5.21 -25.79
N VAL A 87 -0.24 -5.33 -24.86
CA VAL A 87 -0.53 -5.45 -23.41
C VAL A 87 -1.34 -4.23 -22.93
N ALA A 88 -0.88 -3.02 -23.24
CA ALA A 88 -1.58 -1.82 -22.83
C ALA A 88 -2.97 -1.72 -23.48
N SER A 89 -3.11 -2.04 -24.77
CA SER A 89 -4.41 -1.98 -25.46
C SER A 89 -5.40 -3.03 -24.94
N ALA A 90 -4.91 -4.23 -24.61
CA ALA A 90 -5.73 -5.29 -24.02
C ALA A 90 -6.12 -4.96 -22.57
N GLY A 91 -5.28 -4.24 -21.84
CA GLY A 91 -5.56 -3.82 -20.45
C GLY A 91 -6.54 -2.66 -20.32
N ILE A 92 -6.70 -1.79 -21.34
CA ILE A 92 -7.61 -0.64 -21.28
C ILE A 92 -9.06 -1.05 -20.92
N PRO A 93 -9.69 -2.06 -21.54
CA PRO A 93 -11.02 -2.50 -21.15
C PRO A 93 -11.09 -2.92 -19.67
N LEU A 94 -10.06 -3.61 -19.17
CA LEU A 94 -9.97 -4.00 -17.75
C LEU A 94 -9.94 -2.77 -16.84
N VAL A 95 -9.17 -1.73 -17.18
CA VAL A 95 -9.13 -0.48 -16.43
C VAL A 95 -10.51 0.19 -16.40
N VAL A 96 -11.18 0.30 -17.55
CA VAL A 96 -12.53 0.91 -17.64
C VAL A 96 -13.53 0.11 -16.81
N LEU A 97 -13.52 -1.22 -16.92
CA LEU A 97 -14.41 -2.08 -16.15
C LEU A 97 -14.14 -1.98 -14.65
N SER A 98 -12.87 -1.94 -14.24
CA SER A 98 -12.52 -1.77 -12.82
C SER A 98 -12.95 -0.41 -12.28
N MET A 99 -12.80 0.67 -13.05
CA MET A 99 -13.30 2.00 -12.66
C MET A 99 -14.84 1.97 -12.46
N ALA A 100 -15.58 1.39 -13.39
CA ALA A 100 -17.03 1.27 -13.28
C ALA A 100 -17.43 0.39 -12.08
N TYR A 101 -16.74 -0.72 -11.87
CA TYR A 101 -16.96 -1.62 -10.74
C TYR A 101 -16.68 -0.92 -9.38
N PHE A 102 -15.55 -0.23 -9.24
CA PHE A 102 -15.26 0.50 -8.00
C PHE A 102 -16.25 1.63 -7.74
N LEU A 103 -16.64 2.38 -8.78
CA LEU A 103 -17.69 3.40 -8.64
C LEU A 103 -19.00 2.78 -8.14
N MET A 104 -19.40 1.66 -8.75
CA MET A 104 -20.59 0.91 -8.34
C MET A 104 -20.47 0.43 -6.88
N LEU A 105 -19.32 -0.11 -6.49
CA LEU A 105 -19.08 -0.53 -5.09
C LEU A 105 -19.21 0.64 -4.12
N VAL A 106 -18.59 1.78 -4.41
CA VAL A 106 -18.66 2.97 -3.54
C VAL A 106 -20.11 3.42 -3.37
N LEU A 107 -20.87 3.52 -4.48
CA LEU A 107 -22.28 3.91 -4.43
C LEU A 107 -23.11 2.90 -3.64
N LEU A 108 -22.90 1.61 -3.88
CA LEU A 108 -23.62 0.53 -3.20
C LEU A 108 -23.31 0.50 -1.70
N MET A 109 -22.04 0.59 -1.32
CA MET A 109 -21.60 0.63 0.09
C MET A 109 -22.15 1.87 0.80
N THR A 110 -22.12 3.03 0.13
CA THR A 110 -22.71 4.27 0.68
C THR A 110 -24.20 4.11 0.90
N PHE A 111 -24.91 3.51 -0.06
CA PHE A 111 -26.35 3.24 0.06
C PHE A 111 -26.65 2.35 1.27
N PHE A 112 -25.94 1.22 1.42
CA PHE A 112 -26.16 0.31 2.55
C PHE A 112 -25.77 0.96 3.89
N MET A 113 -24.69 1.74 3.93
CA MET A 113 -24.27 2.45 5.15
C MET A 113 -25.30 3.48 5.63
N ILE A 114 -26.09 4.07 4.70
CA ILE A 114 -27.18 4.98 5.06
C ILE A 114 -28.40 4.21 5.54
N GLN A 115 -28.71 3.06 4.95
CA GLN A 115 -29.90 2.25 5.30
C GLN A 115 -29.72 1.49 6.63
N GLU A 116 -28.59 0.85 6.77
CA GLU A 116 -28.22 0.02 7.93
C GLU A 116 -26.79 0.32 8.32
N PRO A 117 -26.56 1.34 9.17
CA PRO A 117 -25.21 1.64 9.64
C PRO A 117 -24.60 0.42 10.31
N PRO A 118 -23.39 -0.02 9.92
CA PRO A 118 -22.76 -1.17 10.53
C PRO A 118 -22.47 -0.91 12.01
N GLU A 119 -22.60 -1.96 12.84
CA GLU A 119 -22.19 -1.87 14.23
C GLU A 119 -20.68 -1.54 14.34
N PRO A 120 -20.28 -0.77 15.36
CA PRO A 120 -18.88 -0.47 15.60
C PRO A 120 -18.08 -1.77 15.78
N SER A 121 -17.05 -1.92 14.95
CA SER A 121 -16.13 -3.06 15.02
C SER A 121 -14.73 -2.61 14.62
N SER A 122 -13.71 -3.39 15.00
CA SER A 122 -12.33 -3.09 14.61
C SER A 122 -12.14 -2.97 13.08
N TYR A 123 -12.96 -3.67 12.29
CA TYR A 123 -12.91 -3.59 10.82
C TYR A 123 -13.39 -2.24 10.28
N ASN A 124 -14.32 -1.59 10.99
CA ASN A 124 -14.96 -0.33 10.57
C ASN A 124 -14.24 0.90 11.15
N GLU A 125 -13.22 0.72 11.95
CA GLU A 125 -12.43 1.85 12.46
C GLU A 125 -11.75 2.60 11.32
N PRO A 126 -11.76 3.95 11.33
CA PRO A 126 -11.16 4.77 10.26
C PRO A 126 -9.71 4.40 9.94
N ARG A 127 -8.92 4.00 10.94
CA ARG A 127 -7.52 3.56 10.77
C ARG A 127 -7.39 2.29 9.94
N ASN A 128 -8.40 1.41 9.99
CA ASN A 128 -8.41 0.13 9.28
C ASN A 128 -9.03 0.21 7.88
N ILE A 129 -9.73 1.31 7.56
CA ILE A 129 -10.19 1.61 6.21
C ILE A 129 -9.02 2.03 5.32
N LEU A 130 -8.05 2.75 5.89
CA LEU A 130 -6.86 3.21 5.18
C LEU A 130 -5.82 2.07 5.08
N LEU A 131 -5.44 1.71 3.86
CA LEU A 131 -4.43 0.68 3.60
C LEU A 131 -3.01 1.23 3.79
N ILE A 132 -2.74 1.86 4.95
CA ILE A 132 -1.44 2.43 5.28
C ILE A 132 -0.73 1.50 6.27
N PRO A 133 0.42 0.92 5.90
CA PRO A 133 1.19 0.04 6.79
C PRO A 133 1.61 0.79 8.06
N GLY A 134 1.31 0.20 9.23
CA GLY A 134 1.56 0.79 10.53
C GLY A 134 0.41 1.62 11.11
N LEU A 135 -0.57 2.04 10.30
CA LEU A 135 -1.83 2.61 10.74
C LEU A 135 -2.92 1.53 10.77
N ASN A 136 -3.01 0.75 9.72
CA ASN A 136 -3.91 -0.39 9.59
C ASN A 136 -3.32 -1.60 10.31
N GLU A 137 -4.02 -2.14 11.30
CA GLU A 137 -3.55 -3.27 12.12
C GLU A 137 -3.50 -4.62 11.38
N TYR A 138 -4.26 -4.74 10.26
CA TYR A 138 -4.28 -5.94 9.43
C TYR A 138 -3.14 -5.99 8.41
N ILE A 139 -2.40 -4.88 8.24
CA ILE A 139 -1.29 -4.79 7.29
C ILE A 139 0.04 -4.87 8.03
N PRO A 140 0.82 -5.96 7.89
CA PRO A 140 2.13 -6.07 8.50
C PRO A 140 3.03 -4.91 8.07
N PHE A 141 3.61 -4.19 9.04
CA PHE A 141 4.34 -2.94 8.78
C PHE A 141 5.41 -3.09 7.69
N ILE A 142 6.38 -3.97 7.89
CA ILE A 142 7.52 -4.11 6.98
C ILE A 142 7.08 -4.63 5.61
N TRP A 143 6.29 -5.70 5.59
CA TRP A 143 5.83 -6.32 4.34
C TRP A 143 4.85 -5.45 3.57
N GLY A 144 4.01 -4.69 4.28
CA GLY A 144 3.11 -3.71 3.69
C GLY A 144 3.87 -2.59 2.97
N TRP A 145 4.92 -2.04 3.60
CA TRP A 145 5.77 -1.02 2.96
C TRP A 145 6.54 -1.56 1.76
N ILE A 146 7.08 -2.78 1.85
CA ILE A 146 7.76 -3.44 0.71
C ILE A 146 6.78 -3.63 -0.45
N ALA A 147 5.59 -4.16 -0.19
CA ALA A 147 4.57 -4.39 -1.21
C ALA A 147 4.11 -3.08 -1.87
N LEU A 148 3.86 -2.05 -1.06
CA LEU A 148 3.48 -0.71 -1.55
C LEU A 148 4.57 -0.12 -2.43
N PHE A 149 5.83 -0.16 -1.98
CA PHE A 149 6.97 0.38 -2.74
C PHE A 149 7.18 -0.35 -4.07
N VAL A 150 7.14 -1.70 -4.06
CA VAL A 150 7.28 -2.50 -5.28
C VAL A 150 6.15 -2.20 -6.26
N THR A 151 4.90 -2.15 -5.78
CA THR A 151 3.73 -1.87 -6.62
C THR A 151 3.83 -0.48 -7.24
N LEU A 152 4.21 0.53 -6.45
CA LEU A 152 4.38 1.90 -6.91
C LEU A 152 5.52 2.03 -7.92
N LEU A 153 6.65 1.36 -7.66
CA LEU A 153 7.80 1.35 -8.57
C LEU A 153 7.42 0.77 -9.93
N VAL A 154 6.75 -0.38 -9.95
CA VAL A 154 6.30 -1.03 -11.20
C VAL A 154 5.28 -0.15 -11.93
N HIS A 155 4.38 0.49 -11.19
CA HIS A 155 3.39 1.44 -11.72
C HIS A 155 4.07 2.58 -12.49
N GLU A 156 5.01 3.26 -11.86
CA GLU A 156 5.72 4.39 -12.45
C GLU A 156 6.61 3.97 -13.63
N PHE A 157 7.29 2.83 -13.49
CA PHE A 157 8.08 2.28 -14.60
C PHE A 157 7.21 1.96 -15.82
N ALA A 158 6.00 1.47 -15.64
CA ALA A 158 5.07 1.20 -16.73
C ALA A 158 4.71 2.48 -17.51
N HIS A 159 4.45 3.60 -16.81
CA HIS A 159 4.25 4.90 -17.44
C HIS A 159 5.49 5.33 -18.26
N GLY A 160 6.68 5.15 -17.70
CA GLY A 160 7.94 5.47 -18.37
C GLY A 160 8.18 4.61 -19.62
N ILE A 161 7.99 3.30 -19.52
CA ILE A 161 8.14 2.36 -20.64
C ILE A 161 7.16 2.70 -21.75
N LEU A 162 5.87 2.89 -21.43
CA LEU A 162 4.86 3.21 -22.45
C LEU A 162 5.08 4.59 -23.08
N SER A 163 5.59 5.56 -22.33
CA SER A 163 5.99 6.85 -22.88
C SER A 163 7.07 6.69 -23.96
N ARG A 164 8.13 5.91 -23.66
CA ARG A 164 9.19 5.60 -24.64
C ARG A 164 8.69 4.77 -25.82
N VAL A 165 7.79 3.82 -25.61
CA VAL A 165 7.16 3.00 -26.66
C VAL A 165 6.38 3.85 -27.64
N GLU A 166 5.67 4.87 -27.15
CA GLU A 166 4.86 5.78 -27.98
C GLU A 166 5.66 6.97 -28.51
N GLY A 167 6.92 7.12 -28.11
CA GLY A 167 7.82 8.17 -28.61
C GLY A 167 7.80 9.45 -27.79
N VAL A 168 7.18 9.45 -26.61
CA VAL A 168 7.18 10.58 -25.67
C VAL A 168 8.49 10.54 -24.86
N ARG A 169 9.13 11.69 -24.74
CA ARG A 169 10.36 11.82 -23.95
C ARG A 169 10.05 11.71 -22.47
N VAL A 170 10.87 10.98 -21.73
CA VAL A 170 10.89 10.98 -20.26
C VAL A 170 12.01 11.90 -19.81
N LYS A 171 11.67 12.94 -19.05
CA LYS A 171 12.62 13.99 -18.60
C LYS A 171 13.49 13.47 -17.46
N SER A 172 12.85 12.84 -16.48
CA SER A 172 13.51 12.32 -15.29
C SER A 172 12.69 11.21 -14.66
N MET A 173 13.31 10.54 -13.71
CA MET A 173 12.66 9.59 -12.81
C MET A 173 13.21 9.79 -11.41
N GLY A 174 12.51 9.29 -10.40
CA GLY A 174 12.99 9.51 -9.03
C GLY A 174 12.12 8.94 -7.97
N ILE A 175 12.46 9.34 -6.74
CA ILE A 175 11.78 8.94 -5.52
C ILE A 175 11.39 10.20 -4.76
N VAL A 176 10.22 10.16 -4.14
CA VAL A 176 9.75 11.18 -3.21
C VAL A 176 9.85 10.61 -1.80
N THR A 177 10.49 11.36 -0.91
CA THR A 177 10.56 11.01 0.51
C THR A 177 9.87 12.06 1.36
N VAL A 178 9.28 11.62 2.46
CA VAL A 178 8.89 12.48 3.58
C VAL A 178 9.67 11.99 4.79
N LEU A 179 10.40 12.89 5.43
CA LEU A 179 11.46 12.50 6.36
C LEU A 179 12.46 11.59 5.64
N ILE A 180 12.62 10.37 6.13
CA ILE A 180 13.50 9.34 5.54
C ILE A 180 12.70 8.25 4.81
N ALA A 181 11.37 8.27 4.91
CA ALA A 181 10.53 7.25 4.31
C ALA A 181 10.28 7.53 2.82
N PRO A 182 10.59 6.59 1.92
CA PRO A 182 10.23 6.70 0.51
C PRO A 182 8.72 6.47 0.35
N ILE A 183 7.98 7.56 0.13
CA ILE A 183 6.51 7.50 0.04
C ILE A 183 6.01 7.35 -1.38
N ALA A 184 6.80 7.74 -2.37
CA ALA A 184 6.44 7.63 -3.78
C ALA A 184 7.67 7.41 -4.67
N ALA A 185 7.47 6.74 -5.80
CA ALA A 185 8.33 6.82 -6.97
C ALA A 185 7.63 7.70 -8.01
N PHE A 186 8.36 8.20 -8.98
CA PHE A 186 7.78 8.92 -10.11
C PHE A 186 8.64 8.76 -11.36
N VAL A 187 7.98 8.81 -12.50
CA VAL A 187 8.57 8.98 -13.80
C VAL A 187 7.92 10.19 -14.44
N GLU A 188 8.69 11.08 -15.04
CA GLU A 188 8.25 12.38 -15.56
C GLU A 188 8.26 12.38 -17.10
N PRO A 189 7.17 11.96 -17.78
CA PRO A 189 7.02 12.15 -19.20
C PRO A 189 6.98 13.64 -19.55
N ASP A 190 7.29 13.99 -20.78
CA ASP A 190 7.16 15.37 -21.24
C ASP A 190 5.69 15.72 -21.48
N ASP A 191 5.12 16.57 -20.62
CA ASP A 191 3.71 16.97 -20.67
C ASP A 191 3.33 17.69 -21.96
N GLU A 192 4.25 18.49 -22.54
CA GLU A 192 3.99 19.17 -23.81
C GLU A 192 3.90 18.19 -24.97
N GLU A 193 4.76 17.17 -24.98
CA GLU A 193 4.68 16.11 -25.98
C GLU A 193 3.43 15.24 -25.78
N LEU A 194 3.03 15.02 -24.54
CA LEU A 194 1.88 14.15 -24.19
C LEU A 194 0.54 14.84 -24.41
N PHE A 195 0.37 16.07 -23.92
CA PHE A 195 -0.92 16.77 -23.92
C PHE A 195 -0.98 17.94 -24.89
N GLY A 196 0.16 18.41 -25.38
CA GLY A 196 0.29 19.64 -26.15
C GLY A 196 0.42 20.87 -25.26
N SER A 197 0.68 22.01 -25.89
CA SER A 197 0.70 23.34 -25.29
C SER A 197 -0.20 24.30 -26.08
N LYS A 198 -0.29 25.55 -25.65
CA LYS A 198 -1.07 26.57 -26.39
C LYS A 198 -0.64 26.72 -27.85
N ASP A 199 0.65 26.51 -28.11
CA ASP A 199 1.27 26.77 -29.40
C ASP A 199 1.63 25.50 -30.19
N ARG A 200 1.47 24.32 -29.55
CA ARG A 200 1.86 23.02 -30.15
C ARG A 200 0.84 21.95 -29.87
N PRO A 201 0.38 21.22 -30.91
CA PRO A 201 -0.47 20.06 -30.68
C PRO A 201 0.34 18.94 -29.99
N PRO A 202 -0.34 18.01 -29.30
CA PRO A 202 0.34 16.86 -28.73
C PRO A 202 1.04 16.01 -29.78
N LEU A 203 2.22 15.51 -29.44
CA LEU A 203 3.03 14.64 -30.30
C LEU A 203 2.34 13.31 -30.59
N VAL A 204 1.56 12.81 -29.63
CA VAL A 204 0.93 11.50 -29.67
C VAL A 204 -0.59 11.60 -29.80
N ASN A 205 -1.20 10.63 -30.48
CA ASN A 205 -2.63 10.55 -30.65
C ASN A 205 -3.36 10.12 -29.35
N LYS A 206 -4.69 10.26 -29.34
CA LYS A 206 -5.53 9.92 -28.16
C LYS A 206 -5.33 8.50 -27.67
N ARG A 207 -5.17 7.51 -28.57
CA ARG A 207 -4.99 6.09 -28.21
C ARG A 207 -3.65 5.88 -27.49
N ALA A 208 -2.59 6.50 -27.97
CA ALA A 208 -1.26 6.44 -27.33
C ALA A 208 -1.30 7.04 -25.92
N ARG A 209 -1.97 8.21 -25.76
CA ARG A 209 -2.16 8.84 -24.44
C ARG A 209 -2.91 7.94 -23.47
N ILE A 210 -4.01 7.32 -23.91
CA ILE A 210 -4.78 6.40 -23.07
C ILE A 210 -3.88 5.23 -22.64
N ARG A 211 -3.07 4.64 -23.56
CA ARG A 211 -2.13 3.57 -23.20
C ARG A 211 -1.12 4.01 -22.15
N ILE A 212 -0.52 5.19 -22.32
CA ILE A 212 0.44 5.73 -21.36
C ILE A 212 -0.22 5.95 -19.99
N LEU A 213 -1.38 6.62 -19.95
CA LEU A 213 -2.08 6.95 -18.72
C LEU A 213 -2.63 5.71 -17.98
N SER A 214 -3.01 4.67 -18.71
CA SER A 214 -3.50 3.42 -18.12
C SER A 214 -2.39 2.45 -17.73
N ALA A 215 -1.14 2.70 -18.16
CA ALA A 215 -0.04 1.76 -17.99
C ALA A 215 0.23 1.35 -16.54
N GLY A 216 0.20 2.31 -15.63
CA GLY A 216 0.41 2.07 -14.21
C GLY A 216 -0.65 1.14 -13.62
N VAL A 217 -1.94 1.39 -13.89
CA VAL A 217 -3.02 0.55 -13.41
C VAL A 217 -2.94 -0.86 -14.01
N ILE A 218 -2.64 -0.96 -15.31
CA ILE A 218 -2.47 -2.26 -15.99
C ILE A 218 -1.33 -3.05 -15.36
N SER A 219 -0.20 -2.40 -15.07
CA SER A 219 0.93 -3.07 -14.43
C SER A 219 0.60 -3.56 -13.01
N ASN A 220 -0.20 -2.82 -12.25
CA ASN A 220 -0.67 -3.26 -10.93
C ASN A 220 -1.54 -4.51 -11.02
N PHE A 221 -2.43 -4.60 -12.02
CA PHE A 221 -3.20 -5.83 -12.26
C PHE A 221 -2.28 -7.02 -12.62
N ILE A 222 -1.24 -6.79 -13.42
CA ILE A 222 -0.28 -7.85 -13.76
C ILE A 222 0.50 -8.31 -12.52
N VAL A 223 0.96 -7.37 -11.68
CA VAL A 223 1.65 -7.70 -10.41
C VAL A 223 0.71 -8.45 -9.47
N ALA A 224 -0.53 -7.99 -9.33
CA ALA A 224 -1.52 -8.65 -8.48
C ALA A 224 -1.80 -10.09 -8.97
N ALA A 225 -2.01 -10.27 -10.28
CA ALA A 225 -2.23 -11.60 -10.87
C ALA A 225 -1.01 -12.51 -10.68
N ALA A 226 0.20 -11.99 -10.85
CA ALA A 226 1.43 -12.74 -10.62
C ALA A 226 1.60 -13.13 -9.12
N ALA A 227 1.33 -12.20 -8.21
CA ALA A 227 1.37 -12.45 -6.76
C ALA A 227 0.34 -13.51 -6.35
N MET A 228 -0.88 -13.42 -6.86
CA MET A 228 -1.92 -14.44 -6.63
C MET A 228 -1.52 -15.80 -7.19
N ALA A 229 -0.96 -15.86 -8.39
CA ALA A 229 -0.50 -17.11 -8.99
C ALA A 229 0.63 -17.75 -8.18
N LEU A 230 1.57 -16.95 -7.65
CA LEU A 230 2.63 -17.40 -6.77
C LEU A 230 2.08 -17.88 -5.42
N PHE A 231 1.11 -17.17 -4.86
CA PHE A 231 0.52 -17.52 -3.57
C PHE A 231 -0.29 -18.82 -3.67
N PHE A 232 -1.27 -18.87 -4.57
CA PHE A 232 -2.17 -20.03 -4.71
C PHE A 232 -1.50 -21.25 -5.36
N GLY A 233 -0.41 -21.05 -6.11
CA GLY A 233 0.38 -22.15 -6.68
C GLY A 233 1.44 -22.66 -5.70
N PRO A 234 2.70 -22.18 -5.82
CA PRO A 234 3.80 -22.77 -5.07
C PRO A 234 3.72 -22.57 -3.55
N VAL A 235 3.18 -21.42 -3.06
CA VAL A 235 3.14 -21.16 -1.60
C VAL A 235 2.11 -22.05 -0.92
N ILE A 236 0.86 -22.05 -1.37
CA ILE A 236 -0.18 -22.93 -0.81
C ILE A 236 0.14 -24.40 -1.09
N GLY A 237 0.70 -24.71 -2.27
CA GLY A 237 1.10 -26.08 -2.61
C GLY A 237 2.26 -26.64 -1.77
N ALA A 238 3.07 -25.76 -1.17
CA ALA A 238 4.13 -26.15 -0.23
C ALA A 238 3.62 -26.36 1.21
N ILE A 239 2.41 -25.91 1.53
CA ILE A 239 1.78 -26.09 2.83
C ILE A 239 1.10 -27.47 2.82
N SER A 240 1.70 -28.44 3.49
CA SER A 240 1.05 -29.73 3.72
C SER A 240 0.15 -29.63 4.92
N PRO A 241 -1.13 -30.06 4.83
CA PRO A 241 -1.97 -30.15 6.01
C PRO A 241 -1.31 -31.11 7.01
N VAL A 242 -1.10 -30.65 8.22
CA VAL A 242 -0.63 -31.51 9.30
C VAL A 242 -1.86 -32.31 9.76
N ASP A 243 -1.83 -33.63 9.51
CA ASP A 243 -2.88 -34.55 9.96
C ASP A 243 -2.70 -34.85 11.46
N ARG A 244 -2.76 -33.79 12.27
CA ARG A 244 -2.55 -33.84 13.73
C ARG A 244 -3.46 -32.85 14.43
N LEU A 245 -3.78 -33.11 15.69
CA LEU A 245 -4.51 -32.18 16.53
C LEU A 245 -3.60 -31.01 16.94
N ILE A 246 -4.05 -29.79 16.69
CA ILE A 246 -3.37 -28.56 17.09
C ILE A 246 -4.22 -27.92 18.20
N VAL A 247 -3.56 -27.47 19.26
CA VAL A 247 -4.20 -26.68 20.32
C VAL A 247 -4.56 -25.32 19.73
N VAL A 248 -5.85 -25.05 19.57
CA VAL A 248 -6.36 -23.80 18.97
C VAL A 248 -6.45 -22.71 20.02
N ASP A 249 -6.84 -23.07 21.23
CA ASP A 249 -6.99 -22.17 22.37
C ASP A 249 -6.78 -22.92 23.68
N VAL A 250 -6.38 -22.21 24.72
CA VAL A 250 -6.23 -22.73 26.09
C VAL A 250 -6.93 -21.76 27.02
N GLU A 251 -7.95 -22.25 27.74
CA GLU A 251 -8.71 -21.46 28.67
C GLU A 251 -7.84 -21.01 29.87
N GLU A 252 -7.91 -19.74 30.21
CA GLU A 252 -7.15 -19.17 31.33
C GLU A 252 -7.52 -19.84 32.66
N ASN A 253 -6.50 -20.15 33.46
CA ASN A 253 -6.61 -20.87 34.74
C ASN A 253 -7.16 -22.31 34.63
N SER A 254 -7.05 -22.95 33.48
CA SER A 254 -7.38 -24.36 33.28
C SER A 254 -6.19 -25.28 33.62
N GLU A 255 -6.48 -26.55 33.92
CA GLU A 255 -5.46 -27.61 34.12
C GLU A 255 -4.54 -27.72 32.88
N ALA A 256 -5.09 -27.48 31.68
CA ALA A 256 -4.31 -27.48 30.44
C ALA A 256 -3.26 -26.39 30.41
N GLN A 257 -3.55 -25.21 30.96
CA GLN A 257 -2.58 -24.11 31.09
C GLN A 257 -1.51 -24.43 32.15
N GLU A 258 -1.92 -25.04 33.27
CA GLU A 258 -1.00 -25.49 34.34
C GLU A 258 -0.05 -26.59 33.83
N ASP A 259 -0.54 -27.48 32.97
CA ASP A 259 0.22 -28.55 32.34
C ASP A 259 1.13 -28.03 31.18
N GLY A 260 1.09 -26.71 30.88
CA GLY A 260 1.97 -26.04 29.93
C GLY A 260 1.51 -26.12 28.47
N TYR A 261 0.24 -26.44 28.21
CA TYR A 261 -0.29 -26.35 26.85
C TYR A 261 -0.38 -24.88 26.42
N ALA A 262 0.02 -24.62 25.16
CA ALA A 262 -0.06 -23.31 24.56
C ALA A 262 -0.68 -23.40 23.17
N MET A 263 -1.31 -22.31 22.74
CA MET A 263 -1.86 -22.18 21.40
C MET A 263 -0.81 -22.47 20.34
N GLY A 264 -1.15 -23.28 19.34
CA GLY A 264 -0.23 -23.71 18.27
C GLY A 264 0.57 -24.97 18.57
N MET A 265 0.50 -25.54 19.78
CA MET A 265 1.14 -26.84 20.07
C MET A 265 0.46 -27.96 19.30
N VAL A 266 1.28 -28.88 18.79
CA VAL A 266 0.82 -30.09 18.09
C VAL A 266 0.81 -31.24 19.07
N LEU A 267 -0.35 -31.87 19.27
CA LEU A 267 -0.49 -33.07 20.10
C LEU A 267 0.06 -34.29 19.31
N MET A 268 1.15 -34.86 19.81
CA MET A 268 1.78 -36.04 19.21
C MET A 268 1.18 -37.33 19.76
N GLN A 269 0.94 -37.37 21.07
CA GLN A 269 0.44 -38.54 21.76
C GLN A 269 -0.52 -38.15 22.85
N ALA A 270 -1.58 -38.94 23.07
CA ALA A 270 -2.46 -38.86 24.21
C ALA A 270 -2.53 -40.24 24.85
N ASN A 271 -2.27 -40.32 26.18
CA ASN A 271 -2.22 -41.59 26.92
C ASN A 271 -1.35 -42.69 26.30
N GLY A 272 -0.18 -42.27 25.71
CA GLY A 272 0.77 -43.18 25.10
C GLY A 272 0.35 -43.73 23.73
N ARG A 273 -0.71 -43.16 23.12
CA ARG A 273 -1.15 -43.50 21.75
C ARG A 273 -0.90 -42.33 20.83
N ASP A 274 -0.40 -42.60 19.64
CA ASP A 274 -0.23 -41.56 18.62
C ASP A 274 -1.60 -40.99 18.20
N VAL A 275 -1.72 -39.66 18.25
CA VAL A 275 -2.92 -38.93 17.80
C VAL A 275 -2.71 -38.61 16.33
N SER A 276 -2.87 -39.62 15.44
CA SER A 276 -2.62 -39.45 14.01
C SER A 276 -3.86 -39.29 13.14
N SER A 277 -5.07 -39.43 13.68
CA SER A 277 -6.28 -39.21 12.92
C SER A 277 -7.42 -38.71 13.80
N LEU A 278 -8.23 -37.82 13.24
CA LEU A 278 -9.49 -37.33 13.80
C LEU A 278 -10.51 -38.48 13.98
N ASP A 279 -10.35 -39.31 14.95
CA ASP A 279 -11.48 -40.07 15.46
C ASP A 279 -12.25 -39.15 16.44
N ARG A 280 -13.22 -38.38 15.87
CA ARG A 280 -14.03 -37.38 16.59
C ARG A 280 -14.85 -37.96 17.75
N LYS A 281 -14.72 -39.24 18.04
CA LYS A 281 -15.49 -39.93 19.08
C LYS A 281 -14.75 -40.15 20.41
N SER A 282 -13.49 -39.75 20.52
CA SER A 282 -12.68 -40.04 21.69
C SER A 282 -12.16 -38.83 22.47
N VAL A 283 -12.70 -37.66 22.24
CA VAL A 283 -12.42 -36.45 23.05
C VAL A 283 -13.71 -35.99 23.71
N VAL A 284 -14.03 -36.58 24.81
CA VAL A 284 -14.91 -36.05 25.87
C VAL A 284 -14.11 -36.13 27.15
#